data_c3c34f591703c6700e80f755a7e8ca3f
#
_entry.id   c3c34f591703c6700e80f755a7e8ca3f
#
_cell.length_a   1.000
_cell.length_b   1.000
_cell.length_c   1.000
_cell.angle_alpha   90.00
_cell.angle_beta   90.00
_cell.angle_gamma   90.00
#
_symmetry.space_group_name_H-M   'P 1'
#
loop_
_entity.id
_entity.type
_entity.pdbx_description
1 polymer ?
#
loop_
_entity_poly.entity_id
_entity_poly.type
_entity_poly.pdbx_seq_one_letter_code
_entity_poly.pdbx_strand_id
1 'polypeptide(L)'
;TQYYISEFLKNNETNIICFQEYRENTKINADTLSHLLNCPHHAITYLPGSTTLGTGIFSKYPILRFGKIPLDSQTNDAMWVDIQTGETTTRIISCHLQTTNFSRKRKLLDDPALQNADIQQVEDVVTDISQELALNFKIRATQAQIVRQVIDTTRIPTIVCGDFNDTPSSYTYQHIKGNLKDSFKTRGNGYAYTFRGIHHLLRIDFILYSKEFKCTDYYSPEKEWSDHNPVISEFYLK
;
A
#
# COMPACT_ATOMS: atom_id res chain seq x y z
N THR A 1 -14.24 1.40 -12.64
CA THR A 1 -12.90 1.47 -12.00
C THR A 1 -12.08 0.23 -12.31
N GLN A 2 -12.48 -0.98 -11.91
CA GLN A 2 -11.72 -2.24 -12.11
C GLN A 2 -11.34 -2.53 -13.57
N TYR A 3 -12.21 -2.22 -14.53
CA TYR A 3 -11.93 -2.37 -15.96
C TYR A 3 -10.73 -1.51 -16.40
N TYR A 4 -10.70 -0.23 -16.06
CA TYR A 4 -9.61 0.68 -16.44
C TYR A 4 -8.29 0.29 -15.78
N ILE A 5 -8.31 -0.20 -14.54
CA ILE A 5 -7.14 -0.71 -13.84
C ILE A 5 -6.58 -1.93 -14.56
N SER A 6 -7.43 -2.91 -14.92
CA SER A 6 -6.98 -4.12 -15.61
C SER A 6 -6.42 -3.84 -17.01
N GLU A 7 -7.03 -2.91 -17.76
CA GLU A 7 -6.52 -2.47 -19.05
C GLU A 7 -5.15 -1.79 -18.94
N PHE A 8 -4.98 -0.91 -17.96
CA PHE A 8 -3.70 -0.26 -17.69
C PHE A 8 -2.61 -1.27 -17.34
N LEU A 9 -2.89 -2.20 -16.44
CA LEU A 9 -1.92 -3.21 -15.99
C LEU A 9 -1.55 -4.17 -17.11
N LYS A 10 -2.48 -4.54 -17.98
CA LYS A 10 -2.23 -5.38 -19.15
C LYS A 10 -1.25 -4.71 -20.13
N ASN A 11 -1.40 -3.39 -20.31
CA ASN A 11 -0.56 -2.63 -21.24
C ASN A 11 0.84 -2.31 -20.70
N ASN A 12 1.09 -2.51 -19.40
CA ASN A 12 2.39 -2.21 -18.76
C ASN A 12 3.27 -3.44 -18.51
N GLU A 13 2.91 -4.61 -19.05
CA GLU A 13 3.69 -5.87 -18.93
C GLU A 13 4.15 -6.21 -17.50
N THR A 14 3.36 -5.82 -16.50
CA THR A 14 3.71 -5.99 -15.09
C THR A 14 3.83 -7.47 -14.73
N ASN A 15 4.86 -7.82 -13.96
CA ASN A 15 5.11 -9.22 -13.56
C ASN A 15 4.48 -9.57 -12.21
N ILE A 16 4.41 -8.59 -11.30
CA ILE A 16 3.86 -8.74 -9.95
C ILE A 16 2.97 -7.53 -9.68
N ILE A 17 1.77 -7.76 -9.20
CA ILE A 17 0.78 -6.72 -8.92
C ILE A 17 0.28 -6.91 -7.50
N CYS A 18 0.36 -5.86 -6.69
CA CYS A 18 -0.10 -5.85 -5.31
C CYS A 18 -1.28 -4.86 -5.18
N PHE A 19 -2.43 -5.37 -4.81
CA PHE A 19 -3.62 -4.57 -4.56
C PHE A 19 -3.84 -4.42 -3.06
N GLN A 20 -3.93 -3.20 -2.60
CA GLN A 20 -4.55 -2.85 -1.33
C GLN A 20 -6.04 -2.59 -1.56
N GLU A 21 -6.88 -2.79 -0.55
CA GLU A 21 -8.34 -2.71 -0.66
C GLU A 21 -8.91 -3.56 -1.82
N TYR A 22 -8.25 -4.70 -2.10
CA TYR A 22 -8.73 -5.65 -3.10
C TYR A 22 -10.15 -6.09 -2.75
N ARG A 23 -11.06 -5.95 -3.74
CA ARG A 23 -12.46 -6.29 -3.54
C ARG A 23 -12.98 -7.18 -4.66
N GLU A 24 -13.50 -8.33 -4.27
CA GLU A 24 -14.21 -9.22 -5.18
C GLU A 24 -15.69 -8.85 -5.30
N ASN A 25 -16.26 -9.19 -6.44
CA ASN A 25 -17.68 -9.09 -6.70
C ASN A 25 -18.13 -10.24 -7.63
N THR A 26 -19.42 -10.32 -7.93
CA THR A 26 -20.00 -11.40 -8.76
C THR A 26 -19.45 -11.46 -10.19
N LYS A 27 -18.84 -10.39 -10.69
CA LYS A 27 -18.29 -10.32 -12.07
C LYS A 27 -16.78 -10.48 -12.11
N ILE A 28 -16.08 -10.05 -11.05
CA ILE A 28 -14.63 -10.06 -10.96
C ILE A 28 -14.24 -10.68 -9.63
N ASN A 29 -13.75 -11.90 -9.68
CA ASN A 29 -13.09 -12.62 -8.60
C ASN A 29 -11.58 -12.78 -8.94
N ALA A 30 -10.84 -13.41 -8.05
CA ALA A 30 -9.40 -13.60 -8.21
C ALA A 30 -9.03 -14.34 -9.49
N ASP A 31 -9.74 -15.42 -9.83
CA ASP A 31 -9.46 -16.20 -11.05
C ASP A 31 -9.72 -15.38 -12.31
N THR A 32 -10.84 -14.68 -12.37
CA THR A 32 -11.17 -13.80 -13.51
C THR A 32 -10.12 -12.70 -13.68
N LEU A 33 -9.71 -12.08 -12.56
CA LEU A 33 -8.70 -11.02 -12.59
C LEU A 33 -7.32 -11.57 -12.97
N SER A 34 -6.95 -12.73 -12.47
CA SER A 34 -5.73 -13.46 -12.83
C SER A 34 -5.60 -13.67 -14.35
N HIS A 35 -6.67 -14.12 -14.98
CA HIS A 35 -6.73 -14.27 -16.45
C HIS A 35 -6.62 -12.91 -17.17
N LEU A 36 -7.36 -11.90 -16.71
CA LEU A 36 -7.34 -10.55 -17.32
C LEU A 36 -5.94 -9.91 -17.25
N LEU A 37 -5.21 -10.14 -16.15
CA LEU A 37 -3.89 -9.58 -15.92
C LEU A 37 -2.75 -10.42 -16.51
N ASN A 38 -3.06 -11.60 -17.06
CA ASN A 38 -2.05 -12.58 -17.48
C ASN A 38 -1.04 -12.91 -16.34
N CYS A 39 -1.56 -13.03 -15.13
CA CYS A 39 -0.85 -13.39 -13.90
C CYS A 39 -1.46 -14.69 -13.35
N PRO A 40 -1.01 -15.88 -13.78
CA PRO A 40 -1.67 -17.16 -13.48
C PRO A 40 -1.60 -17.55 -12.00
N HIS A 41 -0.74 -16.92 -11.23
CA HIS A 41 -0.58 -17.18 -9.81
C HIS A 41 -1.10 -16.00 -9.00
N HIS A 42 -1.90 -16.27 -7.97
CA HIS A 42 -2.37 -15.23 -7.06
C HIS A 42 -2.50 -15.75 -5.63
N ALA A 43 -2.45 -14.85 -4.68
CA ALA A 43 -2.73 -15.10 -3.28
C ALA A 43 -3.52 -13.90 -2.71
N ILE A 44 -4.54 -14.19 -1.93
CA ILE A 44 -5.41 -13.18 -1.33
C ILE A 44 -5.56 -13.46 0.16
N THR A 45 -5.49 -12.40 0.95
CA THR A 45 -5.88 -12.44 2.37
C THR A 45 -7.05 -11.49 2.57
N TYR A 46 -8.05 -11.94 3.31
CA TYR A 46 -9.25 -11.14 3.58
C TYR A 46 -9.18 -10.51 4.96
N LEU A 47 -9.84 -9.35 5.09
CA LEU A 47 -10.06 -8.69 6.37
C LEU A 47 -10.89 -9.59 7.31
N PRO A 48 -10.75 -9.43 8.62
CA PRO A 48 -11.59 -10.15 9.57
C PRO A 48 -13.08 -9.98 9.27
N GLY A 49 -13.82 -11.09 9.20
CA GLY A 49 -15.26 -11.07 8.90
C GLY A 49 -15.63 -10.77 7.44
N SER A 50 -14.65 -10.55 6.54
CA SER A 50 -14.89 -10.37 5.11
C SER A 50 -14.50 -11.62 4.31
N THR A 51 -15.25 -11.88 3.25
CA THR A 51 -14.93 -12.89 2.23
C THR A 51 -14.63 -12.28 0.87
N THR A 52 -14.61 -10.96 0.77
CA THR A 52 -14.48 -10.24 -0.50
C THR A 52 -13.57 -9.04 -0.47
N LEU A 53 -13.17 -8.57 0.73
CA LEU A 53 -12.31 -7.40 0.90
C LEU A 53 -11.02 -7.75 1.61
N GLY A 54 -9.88 -7.33 1.07
CA GLY A 54 -8.57 -7.59 1.67
C GLY A 54 -7.41 -7.10 0.81
N THR A 55 -6.30 -7.82 0.86
CA THR A 55 -5.10 -7.57 0.06
C THR A 55 -4.87 -8.73 -0.92
N GLY A 56 -4.54 -8.42 -2.17
CA GLY A 56 -4.29 -9.41 -3.20
C GLY A 56 -2.94 -9.20 -3.88
N ILE A 57 -2.21 -10.30 -4.12
CA ILE A 57 -0.97 -10.31 -4.91
C ILE A 57 -1.15 -11.25 -6.08
N PHE A 58 -0.93 -10.73 -7.29
CA PHE A 58 -0.99 -11.46 -8.56
C PHE A 58 0.41 -11.51 -9.17
N SER A 59 0.80 -12.64 -9.73
CA SER A 59 2.16 -12.87 -10.20
C SER A 59 2.19 -13.72 -11.47
N LYS A 60 3.08 -13.35 -12.40
CA LYS A 60 3.48 -14.23 -13.51
C LYS A 60 4.38 -15.38 -13.04
N TYR A 61 5.01 -15.21 -11.88
CA TYR A 61 5.89 -16.21 -11.28
C TYR A 61 5.14 -17.12 -10.30
N PRO A 62 5.53 -18.39 -10.16
CA PRO A 62 4.91 -19.30 -9.20
C PRO A 62 4.98 -18.76 -7.77
N ILE A 63 3.86 -18.77 -7.07
CA ILE A 63 3.78 -18.48 -5.64
C ILE A 63 3.99 -19.80 -4.88
N LEU A 64 5.07 -19.88 -4.12
CA LEU A 64 5.45 -21.06 -3.34
C LEU A 64 4.74 -21.13 -2.00
N ARG A 65 4.62 -20.00 -1.33
CA ARG A 65 4.01 -19.84 -0.02
C ARG A 65 3.45 -18.43 0.13
N PHE A 66 2.49 -18.27 0.98
CA PHE A 66 1.99 -16.96 1.40
C PHE A 66 1.45 -17.00 2.83
N GLY A 67 1.27 -15.83 3.40
CA GLY A 67 0.67 -15.70 4.73
C GLY A 67 0.23 -14.27 5.02
N LYS A 68 -0.73 -14.18 5.94
CA LYS A 68 -1.20 -12.90 6.48
C LYS A 68 -0.22 -12.39 7.56
N ILE A 69 0.00 -11.09 7.60
CA ILE A 69 0.70 -10.41 8.69
C ILE A 69 -0.37 -9.86 9.64
N PRO A 70 -0.43 -10.32 10.91
CA PRO A 70 -1.50 -9.95 11.82
C PRO A 70 -1.30 -8.53 12.35
N LEU A 71 -1.98 -7.55 11.76
CA LEU A 71 -1.90 -6.13 12.14
C LEU A 71 -2.84 -5.73 13.28
N ASP A 72 -3.63 -6.67 13.83
CA ASP A 72 -4.66 -6.41 14.84
C ASP A 72 -5.62 -5.29 14.41
N SER A 73 -6.12 -5.38 13.19
CA SER A 73 -7.02 -4.40 12.57
C SER A 73 -8.21 -5.07 11.90
N GLN A 74 -9.36 -4.40 11.92
CA GLN A 74 -10.56 -4.82 11.19
C GLN A 74 -10.64 -4.23 9.77
N THR A 75 -9.87 -3.19 9.49
CA THR A 75 -9.98 -2.40 8.25
C THR A 75 -8.69 -2.37 7.44
N ASN A 76 -7.58 -2.80 8.02
CA ASN A 76 -6.26 -2.76 7.40
C ASN A 76 -5.60 -4.13 7.51
N ASP A 77 -4.80 -4.50 6.55
CA ASP A 77 -4.09 -5.76 6.55
C ASP A 77 -2.73 -5.68 5.85
N ALA A 78 -1.95 -6.70 6.05
CA ALA A 78 -0.73 -6.92 5.29
C ALA A 78 -0.55 -8.42 5.04
N MET A 79 0.12 -8.74 3.94
CA MET A 79 0.43 -10.11 3.58
C MET A 79 1.83 -10.22 2.97
N TRP A 80 2.32 -11.43 2.93
CA TRP A 80 3.54 -11.75 2.20
C TRP A 80 3.33 -12.96 1.29
N VAL A 81 4.07 -13.01 0.20
CA VAL A 81 4.22 -14.16 -0.67
C VAL A 81 5.70 -14.44 -0.93
N ASP A 82 6.07 -15.71 -1.03
CA ASP A 82 7.35 -16.13 -1.57
C ASP A 82 7.12 -16.63 -3.01
N ILE A 83 7.77 -15.98 -3.97
CA ILE A 83 7.66 -16.27 -5.39
C ILE A 83 8.97 -16.84 -5.93
N GLN A 84 8.88 -17.72 -6.95
CA GLN A 84 10.04 -18.26 -7.64
C GLN A 84 10.41 -17.37 -8.83
N THR A 85 11.50 -16.61 -8.70
CA THR A 85 12.04 -15.75 -9.77
C THR A 85 13.31 -16.38 -10.34
N GLY A 86 13.15 -17.18 -11.40
CA GLY A 86 14.25 -18.04 -11.91
C GLY A 86 14.67 -19.07 -10.86
N GLU A 87 15.95 -19.11 -10.50
CA GLU A 87 16.47 -20.02 -9.48
C GLU A 87 16.35 -19.45 -8.05
N THR A 88 15.94 -18.20 -7.90
CA THR A 88 15.89 -17.49 -6.61
C THR A 88 14.46 -17.37 -6.11
N THR A 89 14.27 -17.58 -4.81
CA THR A 89 13.01 -17.24 -4.13
C THR A 89 13.07 -15.80 -3.66
N THR A 90 12.03 -15.02 -3.95
CA THR A 90 11.88 -13.61 -3.57
C THR A 90 10.64 -13.44 -2.70
N ARG A 91 10.72 -12.69 -1.62
CA ARG A 91 9.59 -12.31 -0.78
C ARG A 91 9.02 -10.97 -1.22
N ILE A 92 7.72 -10.93 -1.46
CA ILE A 92 6.95 -9.70 -1.65
C ILE A 92 6.07 -9.52 -0.42
N ILE A 93 6.14 -8.35 0.21
CA ILE A 93 5.28 -7.95 1.33
C ILE A 93 4.41 -6.81 0.84
N SER A 94 3.09 -6.96 0.93
CA SER A 94 2.11 -5.91 0.61
C SER A 94 1.43 -5.44 1.89
N CYS A 95 1.45 -4.14 2.13
CA CYS A 95 0.90 -3.51 3.33
C CYS A 95 -0.20 -2.50 3.00
N HIS A 96 -1.28 -2.54 3.77
CA HIS A 96 -2.23 -1.44 3.91
C HIS A 96 -2.36 -1.11 5.39
N LEU A 97 -1.66 -0.06 5.82
CA LEU A 97 -1.59 0.30 7.24
C LEU A 97 -2.74 1.24 7.63
N GLN A 98 -2.89 1.47 8.95
CA GLN A 98 -3.98 2.25 9.53
C GLN A 98 -4.23 3.56 8.80
N THR A 99 -5.44 3.71 8.28
CA THR A 99 -5.88 4.88 7.51
C THR A 99 -6.03 6.12 8.40
N THR A 100 -5.63 7.27 7.86
CA THR A 100 -5.77 8.56 8.57
C THR A 100 -7.13 9.21 8.35
N ASN A 101 -7.93 8.77 7.36
CA ASN A 101 -9.23 9.33 7.00
C ASN A 101 -9.19 10.85 6.68
N PHE A 102 -8.15 11.30 6.00
CA PHE A 102 -7.95 12.72 5.66
C PHE A 102 -9.14 13.34 4.94
N SER A 103 -9.75 12.63 4.00
CA SER A 103 -10.92 13.13 3.25
C SER A 103 -12.13 13.42 4.13
N ARG A 104 -12.35 12.58 5.17
CA ARG A 104 -13.42 12.80 6.16
C ARG A 104 -13.11 13.98 7.05
N LYS A 105 -11.86 14.08 7.53
CA LYS A 105 -11.43 15.18 8.41
C LYS A 105 -11.50 16.53 7.72
N ARG A 106 -11.10 16.58 6.45
CA ARG A 106 -11.22 17.79 5.63
C ARG A 106 -12.68 18.21 5.49
N LYS A 107 -13.60 17.29 5.23
CA LYS A 107 -15.03 17.61 5.14
C LYS A 107 -15.58 18.20 6.44
N LEU A 108 -15.10 17.73 7.60
CA LEU A 108 -15.49 18.30 8.90
C LEU A 108 -14.96 19.73 9.07
N LEU A 109 -13.72 20.00 8.63
CA LEU A 109 -13.14 21.34 8.72
C LEU A 109 -13.73 22.32 7.69
N ASP A 110 -14.15 21.81 6.54
CA ASP A 110 -14.79 22.59 5.46
C ASP A 110 -16.32 22.74 5.68
N ASP A 111 -16.89 22.21 6.77
CA ASP A 111 -18.33 22.25 7.05
C ASP A 111 -18.77 23.70 7.27
N PRO A 112 -19.75 24.23 6.51
CA PRO A 112 -20.29 25.57 6.71
C PRO A 112 -20.82 25.83 8.12
N ALA A 113 -21.27 24.78 8.82
CA ALA A 113 -21.69 24.91 10.23
C ALA A 113 -20.53 25.32 11.13
N LEU A 114 -19.30 24.90 10.85
CA LEU A 114 -18.12 25.27 11.61
C LEU A 114 -17.71 26.74 11.41
N GLN A 115 -18.03 27.32 10.25
CA GLN A 115 -17.76 28.75 9.96
C GLN A 115 -18.63 29.69 10.82
N ASN A 116 -19.77 29.20 11.31
CA ASN A 116 -20.68 29.94 12.17
C ASN A 116 -20.67 29.42 13.62
N ALA A 117 -19.77 28.50 13.94
CA ALA A 117 -19.62 27.91 15.25
C ALA A 117 -18.94 28.90 16.24
N ASP A 118 -19.20 28.77 17.52
CA ASP A 118 -18.44 29.48 18.54
C ASP A 118 -17.01 28.86 18.68
N ILE A 119 -16.14 29.59 19.38
CA ILE A 119 -14.75 29.21 19.59
C ILE A 119 -14.64 27.82 20.24
N GLN A 120 -15.51 27.52 21.22
CA GLN A 120 -15.48 26.24 21.92
C GLN A 120 -15.82 25.07 21.01
N GLN A 121 -16.81 25.22 20.14
CA GLN A 121 -17.17 24.18 19.14
C GLN A 121 -16.03 23.91 18.14
N VAL A 122 -15.33 24.97 17.72
CA VAL A 122 -14.15 24.81 16.85
C VAL A 122 -13.02 24.10 17.58
N GLU A 123 -12.73 24.49 18.84
CA GLU A 123 -11.71 23.86 19.67
C GLU A 123 -12.02 22.37 19.91
N ASP A 124 -13.26 22.00 20.16
CA ASP A 124 -13.70 20.63 20.38
C ASP A 124 -13.45 19.78 19.10
N VAL A 125 -13.84 20.28 17.92
CA VAL A 125 -13.60 19.58 16.64
C VAL A 125 -12.11 19.42 16.35
N VAL A 126 -11.30 20.45 16.56
CA VAL A 126 -9.85 20.39 16.37
C VAL A 126 -9.20 19.40 17.35
N THR A 127 -9.67 19.39 18.59
CA THR A 127 -9.20 18.46 19.62
C THR A 127 -9.51 17.02 19.25
N ASP A 128 -10.75 16.71 18.83
CA ASP A 128 -11.16 15.39 18.38
C ASP A 128 -10.33 14.90 17.19
N ILE A 129 -10.14 15.77 16.19
CA ILE A 129 -9.29 15.46 15.02
C ILE A 129 -7.86 15.16 15.45
N SER A 130 -7.29 15.96 16.35
CA SER A 130 -5.90 15.79 16.81
C SER A 130 -5.71 14.50 17.61
N GLN A 131 -6.67 14.15 18.46
CA GLN A 131 -6.67 12.90 19.24
C GLN A 131 -6.77 11.68 18.31
N GLU A 132 -7.67 11.71 17.32
CA GLU A 132 -7.79 10.64 16.32
C GLU A 132 -6.51 10.48 15.50
N LEU A 133 -5.88 11.58 15.08
CA LEU A 133 -4.60 11.56 14.39
C LEU A 133 -3.50 10.90 15.25
N ALA A 134 -3.40 11.33 16.52
CA ALA A 134 -2.42 10.78 17.46
C ALA A 134 -2.63 9.26 17.68
N LEU A 135 -3.89 8.83 17.78
CA LEU A 135 -4.23 7.41 17.88
C LEU A 135 -3.80 6.63 16.63
N ASN A 136 -4.14 7.15 15.44
CA ASN A 136 -3.77 6.51 14.18
C ASN A 136 -2.23 6.42 14.01
N PHE A 137 -1.47 7.42 14.44
CA PHE A 137 -0.01 7.36 14.46
C PHE A 137 0.53 6.24 15.38
N LYS A 138 -0.06 6.08 16.58
CA LYS A 138 0.33 5.01 17.51
C LYS A 138 0.03 3.62 16.93
N ILE A 139 -1.16 3.44 16.34
CA ILE A 139 -1.55 2.19 15.70
C ILE A 139 -0.56 1.86 14.57
N ARG A 140 -0.28 2.82 13.66
CA ARG A 140 0.68 2.60 12.57
C ARG A 140 2.09 2.30 13.07
N ALA A 141 2.53 2.93 14.15
CA ALA A 141 3.83 2.64 14.75
C ALA A 141 3.92 1.16 15.21
N THR A 142 2.87 0.65 15.85
CA THR A 142 2.78 -0.77 16.23
C THR A 142 2.75 -1.68 14.99
N GLN A 143 1.94 -1.34 13.99
CA GLN A 143 1.87 -2.10 12.73
C GLN A 143 3.22 -2.11 12.00
N ALA A 144 3.93 -0.99 11.99
CA ALA A 144 5.28 -0.90 11.42
C ALA A 144 6.28 -1.82 12.12
N GLN A 145 6.20 -1.98 13.44
CA GLN A 145 7.03 -2.92 14.20
C GLN A 145 6.74 -4.37 13.81
N ILE A 146 5.46 -4.74 13.64
CA ILE A 146 5.07 -6.08 13.21
C ILE A 146 5.60 -6.38 11.81
N VAL A 147 5.41 -5.45 10.86
CA VAL A 147 5.94 -5.60 9.49
C VAL A 147 7.46 -5.68 9.50
N ARG A 148 8.14 -4.84 10.28
CA ARG A 148 9.60 -4.86 10.42
C ARG A 148 10.11 -6.19 10.94
N GLN A 149 9.45 -6.79 11.92
CA GLN A 149 9.81 -8.10 12.44
C GLN A 149 9.76 -9.18 11.35
N VAL A 150 8.74 -9.16 10.48
CA VAL A 150 8.66 -10.08 9.34
C VAL A 150 9.84 -9.87 8.37
N ILE A 151 10.19 -8.61 8.09
CA ILE A 151 11.35 -8.27 7.25
C ILE A 151 12.65 -8.79 7.86
N ASP A 152 12.88 -8.55 9.14
CA ASP A 152 14.13 -8.91 9.85
C ASP A 152 14.33 -10.42 9.97
N THR A 153 13.25 -11.18 10.04
CA THR A 153 13.31 -12.65 10.08
C THR A 153 13.45 -13.28 8.69
N THR A 154 13.27 -12.48 7.62
CA THR A 154 13.41 -12.95 6.25
C THR A 154 14.87 -13.04 5.82
N ARG A 155 15.27 -14.16 5.20
CA ARG A 155 16.66 -14.45 4.75
C ARG A 155 16.80 -14.46 3.21
N ILE A 156 15.76 -14.15 2.49
CA ILE A 156 15.70 -14.12 1.02
C ILE A 156 15.51 -12.68 0.53
N PRO A 157 15.86 -12.37 -0.72
CA PRO A 157 15.60 -11.08 -1.35
C PRO A 157 14.16 -10.62 -1.13
N THR A 158 13.96 -9.38 -0.70
CA THR A 158 12.67 -8.90 -0.25
C THR A 158 12.31 -7.56 -0.88
N ILE A 159 11.05 -7.45 -1.33
CA ILE A 159 10.42 -6.19 -1.73
C ILE A 159 9.22 -5.96 -0.80
N VAL A 160 9.11 -4.76 -0.27
CA VAL A 160 7.97 -4.31 0.57
C VAL A 160 7.27 -3.18 -0.15
N CYS A 161 5.99 -3.31 -0.38
CA CYS A 161 5.20 -2.28 -1.06
C CYS A 161 3.84 -2.06 -0.39
N GLY A 162 3.18 -0.98 -0.77
CA GLY A 162 1.80 -0.70 -0.39
C GLY A 162 1.59 0.68 0.18
N ASP A 163 0.37 0.88 0.65
CA ASP A 163 -0.06 2.11 1.31
C ASP A 163 0.31 2.07 2.80
N PHE A 164 1.31 2.87 3.17
CA PHE A 164 1.71 3.00 4.58
C PHE A 164 0.85 4.03 5.33
N ASN A 165 -0.03 4.75 4.63
CA ASN A 165 -0.86 5.82 5.17
C ASN A 165 -0.06 6.89 5.97
N ASP A 166 1.22 7.02 5.66
CA ASP A 166 2.16 7.91 6.36
C ASP A 166 3.25 8.42 5.42
N THR A 167 3.87 9.54 5.75
CA THR A 167 4.85 10.22 4.88
C THR A 167 6.28 9.69 5.06
N PRO A 168 7.23 10.02 4.15
CA PRO A 168 8.63 9.60 4.26
C PRO A 168 9.38 10.09 5.50
N SER A 169 8.87 11.13 6.17
CA SER A 169 9.44 11.66 7.41
C SER A 169 8.93 10.95 8.67
N SER A 170 7.91 10.10 8.56
CA SER A 170 7.27 9.44 9.69
C SER A 170 8.10 8.33 10.31
N TYR A 171 7.79 8.00 11.56
CA TYR A 171 8.32 6.81 12.24
C TYR A 171 7.96 5.53 11.45
N THR A 172 6.71 5.42 11.00
CA THR A 172 6.19 4.27 10.24
C THR A 172 7.07 3.94 9.05
N TYR A 173 7.30 4.92 8.17
CA TYR A 173 8.15 4.72 6.99
C TYR A 173 9.60 4.42 7.37
N GLN A 174 10.21 5.20 8.29
CA GLN A 174 11.62 5.02 8.65
C GLN A 174 11.85 3.65 9.30
N HIS A 175 10.90 3.19 10.12
CA HIS A 175 11.01 1.91 10.80
C HIS A 175 10.88 0.73 9.84
N ILE A 176 9.85 0.72 8.95
CA ILE A 176 9.71 -0.32 7.93
C ILE A 176 10.90 -0.31 6.97
N LYS A 177 11.31 0.88 6.53
CA LYS A 177 12.43 1.02 5.60
C LYS A 177 13.72 0.42 6.19
N GLY A 178 14.11 0.79 7.39
CA GLY A 178 15.37 0.33 7.98
C GLY A 178 16.51 0.36 6.94
N ASN A 179 17.09 -0.81 6.65
CA ASN A 179 18.19 -0.98 5.68
C ASN A 179 17.74 -1.17 4.23
N LEU A 180 16.41 -1.22 3.97
CA LEU A 180 15.88 -1.30 2.60
C LEU A 180 16.13 0.01 1.85
N LYS A 181 16.19 -0.08 0.54
CA LYS A 181 16.26 1.08 -0.36
C LYS A 181 14.86 1.44 -0.83
N ASP A 182 14.60 2.72 -0.99
CA ASP A 182 13.36 3.25 -1.55
C ASP A 182 13.54 3.42 -3.07
N SER A 183 12.66 2.84 -3.87
CA SER A 183 12.72 2.89 -5.32
C SER A 183 12.59 4.32 -5.86
N PHE A 184 11.70 5.14 -5.27
CA PHE A 184 11.61 6.56 -5.61
C PHE A 184 12.91 7.30 -5.32
N LYS A 185 13.52 7.11 -4.15
CA LYS A 185 14.80 7.76 -3.83
C LYS A 185 15.95 7.29 -4.71
N THR A 186 15.81 6.14 -5.33
CA THR A 186 16.84 5.57 -6.21
C THR A 186 16.65 5.99 -7.67
N ARG A 187 15.42 6.07 -8.19
CA ARG A 187 15.11 6.26 -9.61
C ARG A 187 14.01 7.27 -9.88
N GLY A 188 13.25 7.67 -8.86
CA GLY A 188 12.24 8.72 -9.02
C GLY A 188 12.86 10.07 -9.34
N ASN A 189 12.07 10.93 -9.97
CA ASN A 189 12.46 12.29 -10.33
C ASN A 189 11.39 13.27 -9.87
N GLY A 190 11.83 14.46 -9.47
CA GLY A 190 10.96 15.54 -9.05
C GLY A 190 10.23 15.27 -7.73
N TYR A 191 9.05 15.81 -7.62
CA TYR A 191 8.14 15.63 -6.47
C TYR A 191 7.13 14.54 -6.80
N ALA A 192 7.13 13.45 -6.03
CA ALA A 192 6.14 12.41 -6.18
C ALA A 192 5.05 12.56 -5.11
N TYR A 193 3.80 12.52 -5.53
CA TYR A 193 2.67 12.25 -4.68
C TYR A 193 1.98 10.97 -5.17
N THR A 194 1.45 10.21 -4.25
CA THR A 194 0.72 8.98 -4.57
C THR A 194 -0.73 9.08 -4.14
N PHE A 195 -1.05 9.92 -3.15
CA PHE A 195 -2.41 10.21 -2.73
C PHE A 195 -2.91 11.52 -3.36
N ARG A 196 -4.04 11.46 -4.06
CA ARG A 196 -4.64 12.57 -4.81
C ARG A 196 -5.46 13.53 -3.95
N GLY A 197 -5.82 13.12 -2.73
CA GLY A 197 -6.37 14.01 -1.72
C GLY A 197 -5.34 15.07 -1.28
N ILE A 198 -5.73 16.02 -0.47
CA ILE A 198 -4.87 17.05 0.14
C ILE A 198 -3.94 17.70 -0.90
N HIS A 199 -4.53 18.24 -1.98
CA HIS A 199 -3.83 19.02 -3.01
C HIS A 199 -2.59 18.32 -3.62
N HIS A 200 -2.61 16.97 -3.74
CA HIS A 200 -1.52 16.20 -4.35
C HIS A 200 -0.16 16.39 -3.61
N LEU A 201 -0.19 16.46 -2.29
CA LEU A 201 1.01 16.71 -1.49
C LEU A 201 1.62 15.46 -0.84
N LEU A 202 0.89 14.34 -0.77
CA LEU A 202 1.32 13.21 0.04
C LEU A 202 1.80 12.05 -0.82
N ARG A 203 3.01 11.59 -0.52
CA ARG A 203 3.54 10.30 -0.94
C ARG A 203 3.41 9.33 0.25
N ILE A 204 2.46 8.43 0.19
CA ILE A 204 2.12 7.48 1.24
C ILE A 204 2.18 6.02 0.77
N ASP A 205 2.32 5.82 -0.54
CA ASP A 205 2.55 4.52 -1.16
C ASP A 205 4.04 4.36 -1.50
N PHE A 206 4.60 3.21 -1.20
CA PHE A 206 6.02 2.95 -1.33
C PHE A 206 6.31 1.61 -1.98
N ILE A 207 7.50 1.52 -2.63
CA ILE A 207 8.16 0.26 -2.96
C ILE A 207 9.57 0.33 -2.39
N LEU A 208 9.84 -0.49 -1.38
CA LEU A 208 11.12 -0.65 -0.72
C LEU A 208 11.73 -1.99 -1.11
N TYR A 209 13.04 -2.08 -1.23
CA TYR A 209 13.70 -3.31 -1.68
C TYR A 209 15.04 -3.56 -0.98
N SER A 210 15.40 -4.82 -0.85
CA SER A 210 16.65 -5.26 -0.23
C SER A 210 17.85 -5.12 -1.18
N LYS A 211 19.06 -5.20 -0.64
CA LYS A 211 20.33 -4.92 -1.35
C LYS A 211 20.60 -5.85 -2.55
N GLU A 212 19.98 -7.01 -2.58
CA GLU A 212 20.09 -8.02 -3.63
C GLU A 212 19.49 -7.55 -4.96
N PHE A 213 18.59 -6.55 -4.89
CA PHE A 213 18.02 -5.95 -6.09
C PHE A 213 18.78 -4.73 -6.56
N LYS A 214 18.71 -4.48 -7.87
CA LYS A 214 19.02 -3.22 -8.52
C LYS A 214 17.73 -2.64 -9.09
N CYS A 215 17.27 -1.51 -8.56
CA CYS A 215 16.15 -0.76 -9.14
C CYS A 215 16.65 -0.04 -10.39
N THR A 216 15.94 -0.18 -11.49
CA THR A 216 16.27 0.42 -12.78
C THR A 216 15.32 1.53 -13.18
N ASP A 217 14.07 1.43 -12.75
CA ASP A 217 13.06 2.45 -13.03
C ASP A 217 12.07 2.60 -11.88
N TYR A 218 11.47 3.79 -11.83
CA TYR A 218 10.37 4.16 -10.93
C TYR A 218 9.48 5.18 -11.62
N TYR A 219 8.18 4.94 -11.64
CA TYR A 219 7.18 5.92 -12.06
C TYR A 219 5.85 5.74 -11.33
N SER A 220 5.10 6.82 -11.22
CA SER A 220 3.77 6.86 -10.62
C SER A 220 2.88 7.73 -11.48
N PRO A 221 2.21 7.16 -12.49
CA PRO A 221 1.39 7.93 -13.43
C PRO A 221 0.09 8.36 -12.75
N GLU A 222 -0.34 9.58 -13.03
CA GLU A 222 -1.63 10.10 -12.58
C GLU A 222 -2.77 9.32 -13.22
N LYS A 223 -3.69 8.83 -12.38
CA LYS A 223 -4.87 8.09 -12.81
C LYS A 223 -6.10 8.49 -12.00
N GLU A 224 -7.22 8.70 -12.71
CA GLU A 224 -8.47 9.17 -12.09
C GLU A 224 -9.37 8.05 -11.54
N TRP A 225 -8.96 6.78 -11.68
CA TRP A 225 -9.79 5.64 -11.26
C TRP A 225 -9.76 5.37 -9.75
N SER A 226 -8.78 5.93 -9.05
CA SER A 226 -8.59 5.80 -7.62
C SER A 226 -8.19 7.16 -7.05
N ASP A 227 -8.32 7.34 -5.76
CA ASP A 227 -7.74 8.45 -5.01
C ASP A 227 -6.24 8.28 -4.76
N HIS A 228 -5.67 7.11 -5.11
CA HIS A 228 -4.24 6.86 -5.17
C HIS A 228 -3.75 6.68 -6.62
N ASN A 229 -2.55 7.16 -6.91
CA ASN A 229 -1.83 6.85 -8.13
C ASN A 229 -1.09 5.51 -7.96
N PRO A 230 -1.05 4.66 -9.01
CA PRO A 230 -0.27 3.42 -8.95
C PRO A 230 1.23 3.74 -8.85
N VAL A 231 1.95 2.94 -8.07
CA VAL A 231 3.41 3.03 -7.95
C VAL A 231 4.04 1.82 -8.64
N ILE A 232 4.97 2.06 -9.55
CA ILE A 232 5.58 1.05 -10.41
C ILE A 232 7.10 1.17 -10.33
N SER A 233 7.78 0.04 -10.23
CA SER A 233 9.24 -0.02 -10.25
C SER A 233 9.73 -1.27 -10.95
N GLU A 234 10.88 -1.14 -11.60
CA GLU A 234 11.58 -2.24 -12.26
C GLU A 234 12.81 -2.65 -11.46
N PHE A 235 13.04 -3.97 -11.39
CA PHE A 235 14.15 -4.53 -10.62
C PHE A 235 14.83 -5.66 -11.37
N TYR A 236 16.16 -5.76 -11.19
CA TYR A 236 16.96 -6.95 -11.47
C TYR A 236 17.49 -7.55 -10.17
N LEU A 237 17.49 -8.85 -10.07
CA LEU A 237 18.31 -9.58 -9.09
C LEU A 237 19.77 -9.48 -9.54
N LYS A 238 20.68 -9.24 -8.60
CA LYS A 238 22.12 -9.12 -8.86
C LYS A 238 22.78 -10.49 -8.88
#